data_b1e7d1ca111483caddfe6d1b3008e21d
#
_entry.id   b1e7d1ca111483caddfe6d1b3008e21d
#
_cell.length_a   1.000
_cell.length_b   1.000
_cell.length_c   1.000
_cell.angle_alpha   90.00
_cell.angle_beta   90.00
_cell.angle_gamma   90.00
#
_symmetry.space_group_name_H-M   'P 1'
#
loop_
_entity.id
_entity.type
_entity.pdbx_description
1 polymer ?
#
loop_
_entity_poly.entity_id
_entity_poly.type
_entity_poly.pdbx_seq_one_letter_code
_entity_poly.pdbx_strand_id
1 'polypeptide(L)'
;VEYPGYPFRYPTHLPLIVKRKQIEEVRRVSGELYRIFAKAVKRAMECDDSFMDDMEIPKKLRKYLHGGNAMKDLPTWISRFDYVIEEKTGRIRMVEINADTPCAEIEAYYANGVAARYFGKENPNAFEMNGLRSFLLDVYLRCCGNMSGEELEAHPILFSCFHDYIEDFGTTKFLMNAMKEAVPEDVRPHILFETFYNLAVMEDGSVALPDGRTASFLYRMHPMEILIEETADQDGSSLGELMMEGYRNHRFHMMNPPESIIMQSKGFQALLYALMEDHAFFSEREQEIIRNYIPASFFMRDFRMDEKKPSLWIRKPIWGREGRGIDIINEKGETLYRKEVEDPEDVVCRDSESSLVQQYVPQQKIVTKTDVGILEGYVTLSCFMLGDKPSAIYARFSEEKIAGNEAYWMPVLYEG
;
A
#
# COMPACT_ATOMS: atom_id res chain seq x y z
N VAL A 1 -6.29 -4.27 -22.69
CA VAL A 1 -4.85 -4.49 -22.55
C VAL A 1 -4.67 -5.96 -22.25
N GLU A 2 -3.94 -6.66 -23.10
CA GLU A 2 -3.51 -8.03 -22.85
C GLU A 2 -2.19 -7.92 -22.07
N TYR A 3 -2.14 -8.45 -20.86
CA TYR A 3 -0.90 -8.56 -20.10
C TYR A 3 -0.19 -9.85 -20.53
N PRO A 4 1.04 -9.78 -21.04
CA PRO A 4 1.81 -10.98 -21.35
C PRO A 4 1.93 -11.88 -20.12
N GLY A 5 1.51 -13.14 -20.24
CA GLY A 5 1.55 -14.11 -19.17
C GLY A 5 0.25 -14.29 -18.36
N TYR A 6 -0.74 -13.41 -18.56
CA TYR A 6 -2.06 -13.61 -17.96
C TYR A 6 -3.00 -14.34 -18.94
N PRO A 7 -3.69 -15.38 -18.52
CA PRO A 7 -4.61 -16.14 -19.39
C PRO A 7 -5.94 -15.44 -19.64
N PHE A 8 -6.14 -14.24 -19.11
CA PHE A 8 -7.40 -13.47 -19.16
C PHE A 8 -7.15 -11.97 -19.39
N ARG A 9 -8.18 -11.26 -19.82
CA ARG A 9 -8.15 -9.80 -19.92
C ARG A 9 -8.37 -9.17 -18.56
N TYR A 10 -7.48 -8.29 -18.18
CA TYR A 10 -7.43 -7.67 -16.85
C TYR A 10 -8.72 -6.96 -16.39
N PRO A 11 -9.45 -6.14 -17.21
CA PRO A 11 -10.70 -5.52 -16.76
C PRO A 11 -11.91 -6.47 -16.84
N THR A 12 -12.81 -6.38 -15.86
CA THR A 12 -14.15 -6.96 -16.00
C THR A 12 -14.94 -6.23 -17.09
N HIS A 13 -15.89 -6.94 -17.74
CA HIS A 13 -16.76 -6.36 -18.77
C HIS A 13 -17.94 -5.56 -18.21
N LEU A 14 -18.23 -5.71 -16.91
CA LEU A 14 -19.25 -4.95 -16.20
C LEU A 14 -18.61 -4.21 -15.02
N PRO A 15 -18.99 -2.93 -14.81
CA PRO A 15 -18.49 -2.15 -13.68
C PRO A 15 -19.18 -2.52 -12.37
N LEU A 16 -18.54 -2.22 -11.25
CA LEU A 16 -19.19 -2.15 -9.95
C LEU A 16 -20.04 -0.87 -9.87
N ILE A 17 -21.34 -1.03 -9.73
CA ILE A 17 -22.26 0.09 -9.56
C ILE A 17 -22.42 0.37 -8.08
N VAL A 18 -22.12 1.60 -7.67
CA VAL A 18 -22.11 2.02 -6.27
C VAL A 18 -22.98 3.26 -6.03
N LYS A 19 -23.50 3.40 -4.82
CA LYS A 19 -24.21 4.62 -4.39
C LYS A 19 -23.18 5.66 -3.92
N ARG A 20 -23.49 6.95 -4.15
CA ARG A 20 -22.63 8.06 -3.66
C ARG A 20 -22.31 7.94 -2.19
N LYS A 21 -23.33 7.65 -1.36
CA LYS A 21 -23.18 7.47 0.09
C LYS A 21 -22.15 6.39 0.47
N GLN A 22 -22.04 5.32 -0.32
CA GLN A 22 -21.04 4.26 -0.04
C GLN A 22 -19.62 4.79 -0.26
N ILE A 23 -19.38 5.53 -1.34
CA ILE A 23 -18.07 6.13 -1.63
C ILE A 23 -17.71 7.21 -0.62
N GLU A 24 -18.67 8.06 -0.25
CA GLU A 24 -18.49 9.07 0.81
C GLU A 24 -18.13 8.42 2.15
N GLU A 25 -18.78 7.30 2.49
CA GLU A 25 -18.43 6.54 3.70
C GLU A 25 -17.02 5.97 3.63
N VAL A 26 -16.65 5.32 2.51
CA VAL A 26 -15.29 4.78 2.31
C VAL A 26 -14.24 5.88 2.48
N ARG A 27 -14.41 7.02 1.82
CA ARG A 27 -13.49 8.16 1.94
C ARG A 27 -13.42 8.70 3.36
N ARG A 28 -14.56 8.95 3.99
CA ARG A 28 -14.62 9.45 5.38
C ARG A 28 -13.89 8.51 6.33
N VAL A 29 -14.19 7.22 6.25
CA VAL A 29 -13.58 6.19 7.12
C VAL A 29 -12.07 6.10 6.87
N SER A 30 -11.63 6.11 5.60
CA SER A 30 -10.20 6.08 5.26
C SER A 30 -9.45 7.27 5.87
N GLY A 31 -10.01 8.48 5.79
CA GLY A 31 -9.41 9.66 6.42
C GLY A 31 -9.38 9.59 7.95
N GLU A 32 -10.41 9.05 8.59
CA GLU A 32 -10.43 8.84 10.05
C GLU A 32 -9.42 7.78 10.47
N LEU A 33 -9.35 6.66 9.76
CA LEU A 33 -8.37 5.58 10.01
C LEU A 33 -6.94 6.06 9.80
N TYR A 34 -6.66 6.84 8.75
CA TYR A 34 -5.31 7.37 8.52
C TYR A 34 -4.80 8.18 9.73
N ARG A 35 -5.63 9.07 10.28
CA ARG A 35 -5.25 9.85 11.47
C ARG A 35 -4.99 8.99 12.70
N ILE A 36 -5.82 7.95 12.91
CA ILE A 36 -5.62 6.96 13.97
C ILE A 36 -4.29 6.22 13.76
N PHE A 37 -4.00 5.84 12.51
CA PHE A 37 -2.78 5.11 12.15
C PHE A 37 -1.53 5.97 12.32
N ALA A 38 -1.55 7.23 11.87
CA ALA A 38 -0.43 8.14 12.08
C ALA A 38 -0.09 8.31 13.57
N LYS A 39 -1.11 8.39 14.44
CA LYS A 39 -0.95 8.43 15.90
C LYS A 39 -0.33 7.12 16.43
N ALA A 40 -0.79 5.96 15.94
CA ALA A 40 -0.27 4.66 16.35
C ALA A 40 1.16 4.41 15.84
N VAL A 41 1.51 4.84 14.62
CA VAL A 41 2.89 4.79 14.11
C VAL A 41 3.83 5.59 14.99
N LYS A 42 3.46 6.83 15.34
CA LYS A 42 4.26 7.65 16.26
C LYS A 42 4.48 6.94 17.58
N ARG A 43 3.45 6.32 18.15
CA ARG A 43 3.56 5.54 19.38
C ARG A 43 4.47 4.31 19.20
N ALA A 44 4.33 3.58 18.09
CA ALA A 44 5.19 2.42 17.82
C ALA A 44 6.67 2.80 17.74
N MET A 45 6.98 3.95 17.13
CA MET A 45 8.35 4.47 17.05
C MET A 45 8.93 4.89 18.41
N GLU A 46 8.10 5.21 19.41
CA GLU A 46 8.49 5.56 20.78
C GLU A 46 8.63 4.33 21.69
N CYS A 47 8.13 3.16 21.29
CA CYS A 47 8.18 1.92 22.04
C CYS A 47 9.57 1.26 21.97
N ASP A 48 9.76 0.26 22.81
CA ASP A 48 10.95 -0.59 22.74
C ASP A 48 10.94 -1.51 21.50
N ASP A 49 12.06 -2.17 21.24
CA ASP A 49 12.25 -3.05 20.10
C ASP A 49 11.29 -4.24 20.05
N SER A 50 10.64 -4.60 21.17
CA SER A 50 9.73 -5.75 21.22
C SER A 50 8.53 -5.57 20.30
N PHE A 51 7.96 -4.36 20.22
CA PHE A 51 6.88 -4.06 19.28
C PHE A 51 7.32 -4.15 17.83
N MET A 52 8.55 -3.70 17.54
CA MET A 52 9.12 -3.81 16.20
C MET A 52 9.42 -5.26 15.84
N ASP A 53 9.83 -6.09 16.81
CA ASP A 53 10.03 -7.53 16.61
C ASP A 53 8.70 -8.22 16.30
N ASP A 54 7.63 -7.88 17.01
CA ASP A 54 6.28 -8.43 16.79
C ASP A 54 5.72 -8.13 15.41
N MET A 55 5.99 -6.92 14.91
CA MET A 55 5.62 -6.50 13.56
C MET A 55 6.62 -6.98 12.50
N GLU A 56 7.66 -7.72 12.90
CA GLU A 56 8.77 -8.18 12.04
C GLU A 56 9.41 -7.02 11.24
N ILE A 57 9.50 -5.82 11.82
CA ILE A 57 10.20 -4.71 11.18
C ILE A 57 11.70 -5.03 11.11
N PRO A 58 12.32 -4.99 9.90
CA PRO A 58 13.72 -5.33 9.73
C PRO A 58 14.63 -4.57 10.70
N LYS A 59 15.48 -5.29 11.46
CA LYS A 59 16.34 -4.66 12.49
C LYS A 59 17.26 -3.60 11.92
N LYS A 60 17.80 -3.84 10.72
CA LYS A 60 18.65 -2.89 10.00
C LYS A 60 17.95 -1.56 9.71
N LEU A 61 16.61 -1.59 9.51
CA LEU A 61 15.84 -0.42 9.15
C LEU A 61 15.49 0.49 10.34
N ARG A 62 15.37 -0.08 11.56
CA ARG A 62 14.81 0.62 12.73
C ARG A 62 15.51 1.95 13.06
N LYS A 63 16.84 1.98 12.95
CA LYS A 63 17.64 3.20 13.21
C LYS A 63 17.36 4.35 12.22
N TYR A 64 16.68 4.08 11.09
CA TYR A 64 16.35 5.05 10.06
C TYR A 64 14.88 5.52 10.08
N LEU A 65 14.07 4.98 10.98
CA LEU A 65 12.67 5.39 11.14
C LEU A 65 12.54 6.79 11.78
N HIS A 66 13.63 7.35 12.29
CA HIS A 66 13.67 8.65 12.92
C HIS A 66 14.48 9.64 12.09
N GLY A 67 13.80 10.56 11.44
CA GLY A 67 14.45 11.64 10.67
C GLY A 67 14.46 11.39 9.16
N GLY A 68 14.70 12.46 8.40
CA GLY A 68 14.72 12.40 6.93
C GLY A 68 13.37 12.67 6.26
N ASN A 69 12.25 12.37 6.91
CA ASN A 69 10.92 12.59 6.34
C ASN A 69 10.59 14.08 6.22
N ALA A 70 10.44 14.57 4.98
CA ALA A 70 10.10 15.98 4.69
C ALA A 70 8.66 16.35 5.12
N MET A 71 7.78 15.35 5.28
CA MET A 71 6.41 15.51 5.74
C MET A 71 6.23 14.79 7.09
N LYS A 72 6.83 15.31 8.14
CA LYS A 72 7.01 14.67 9.48
C LYS A 72 5.73 14.11 10.12
N ASP A 73 4.55 14.66 9.80
CA ASP A 73 3.28 14.21 10.35
C ASP A 73 2.61 13.11 9.49
N LEU A 74 3.21 12.77 8.35
CA LEU A 74 2.70 11.78 7.41
C LEU A 74 3.63 10.57 7.35
N PRO A 75 3.33 9.47 8.05
CA PRO A 75 4.16 8.27 8.04
C PRO A 75 4.17 7.56 6.68
N THR A 76 3.19 7.80 5.84
CA THR A 76 3.16 7.43 4.42
C THR A 76 2.57 8.56 3.60
N TRP A 77 3.05 8.75 2.37
CA TRP A 77 2.63 9.86 1.52
C TRP A 77 1.56 9.43 0.51
N ILE A 78 1.73 8.25 -0.09
CA ILE A 78 0.70 7.62 -0.91
C ILE A 78 0.46 6.23 -0.33
N SER A 79 -0.80 5.92 -0.02
CA SER A 79 -1.20 4.60 0.45
C SER A 79 -2.55 4.18 -0.11
N ARG A 80 -2.88 2.89 0.01
CA ARG A 80 -4.16 2.32 -0.42
C ARG A 80 -4.73 1.45 0.70
N PHE A 81 -5.95 1.72 1.09
CA PHE A 81 -6.69 0.97 2.11
C PHE A 81 -7.68 0.06 1.42
N ASP A 82 -7.61 -1.22 1.67
CA ASP A 82 -8.40 -2.25 1.02
C ASP A 82 -9.52 -2.73 1.94
N TYR A 83 -10.77 -2.66 1.45
CA TYR A 83 -11.98 -2.99 2.17
C TYR A 83 -12.72 -4.15 1.52
N VAL A 84 -13.34 -4.99 2.36
CA VAL A 84 -14.36 -5.94 1.94
C VAL A 84 -15.74 -5.45 2.39
N ILE A 85 -16.79 -5.87 1.68
CA ILE A 85 -18.17 -5.57 2.04
C ILE A 85 -18.73 -6.78 2.77
N GLU A 86 -19.10 -6.60 4.03
CA GLU A 86 -19.66 -7.65 4.87
C GLU A 86 -21.04 -8.09 4.37
N GLU A 87 -21.22 -9.39 4.14
CA GLU A 87 -22.40 -9.98 3.52
C GLU A 87 -23.72 -9.60 4.24
N LYS A 88 -23.74 -9.73 5.56
CA LYS A 88 -24.99 -9.55 6.35
C LYS A 88 -25.39 -8.10 6.56
N THR A 89 -24.40 -7.23 6.68
CA THR A 89 -24.65 -5.84 7.10
C THR A 89 -24.45 -4.82 5.99
N GLY A 90 -23.74 -5.21 4.92
CA GLY A 90 -23.28 -4.30 3.86
C GLY A 90 -22.22 -3.30 4.32
N ARG A 91 -21.68 -3.43 5.54
CA ARG A 91 -20.62 -2.55 6.07
C ARG A 91 -19.29 -2.83 5.41
N ILE A 92 -18.52 -1.80 5.22
CA ILE A 92 -17.12 -1.92 4.81
C ILE A 92 -16.26 -2.33 6.00
N ARG A 93 -15.31 -3.24 5.77
CA ARG A 93 -14.31 -3.66 6.76
C ARG A 93 -12.94 -3.61 6.11
N MET A 94 -12.02 -2.83 6.68
CA MET A 94 -10.67 -2.70 6.17
C MET A 94 -9.86 -3.93 6.54
N VAL A 95 -9.31 -4.62 5.54
CA VAL A 95 -8.59 -5.88 5.73
C VAL A 95 -7.10 -5.78 5.47
N GLU A 96 -6.67 -4.72 4.77
CA GLU A 96 -5.26 -4.51 4.40
C GLU A 96 -4.95 -3.04 4.20
N ILE A 97 -3.67 -2.70 4.42
CA ILE A 97 -3.08 -1.38 4.15
C ILE A 97 -1.87 -1.61 3.25
N ASN A 98 -1.83 -0.92 2.13
CA ASN A 98 -0.65 -0.84 1.26
C ASN A 98 -0.05 0.55 1.44
N ALA A 99 0.94 0.68 2.32
CA ALA A 99 1.47 1.96 2.77
C ALA A 99 2.84 2.30 2.21
N ASP A 100 3.55 1.32 1.66
CA ASP A 100 4.93 1.50 1.17
C ASP A 100 5.00 1.68 -0.35
N THR A 101 4.54 0.68 -1.11
CA THR A 101 4.55 0.66 -2.57
C THR A 101 3.16 0.28 -3.11
N PRO A 102 2.11 1.13 -2.92
CA PRO A 102 0.80 0.83 -3.48
C PRO A 102 0.85 0.83 -5.01
N CYS A 103 0.00 0.00 -5.64
CA CYS A 103 -0.22 -0.08 -7.09
C CYS A 103 -1.68 0.19 -7.41
N ALA A 104 -2.02 0.28 -8.70
CA ALA A 104 -3.35 0.52 -9.29
C ALA A 104 -3.74 2.01 -9.40
N GLU A 105 -2.77 2.91 -9.37
CA GLU A 105 -3.01 4.35 -9.60
C GLU A 105 -3.53 4.62 -11.01
N ILE A 106 -3.03 3.90 -12.02
CA ILE A 106 -3.48 4.06 -13.41
C ILE A 106 -4.97 3.75 -13.53
N GLU A 107 -5.39 2.64 -12.92
CA GLU A 107 -6.78 2.18 -12.92
C GLU A 107 -7.68 3.18 -12.21
N ALA A 108 -7.27 3.64 -11.02
CA ALA A 108 -8.06 4.53 -10.19
C ALA A 108 -8.16 5.94 -10.75
N TYR A 109 -7.03 6.54 -11.12
CA TYR A 109 -6.98 7.96 -11.50
C TYR A 109 -7.24 8.23 -12.98
N TYR A 110 -7.01 7.23 -13.86
CA TYR A 110 -7.15 7.42 -15.30
C TYR A 110 -8.14 6.45 -15.93
N ALA A 111 -7.91 5.13 -15.84
CA ALA A 111 -8.68 4.14 -16.59
C ALA A 111 -10.15 4.11 -16.17
N ASN A 112 -10.46 4.36 -14.89
CA ASN A 112 -11.85 4.45 -14.40
C ASN A 112 -12.64 5.57 -15.09
N GLY A 113 -11.99 6.68 -15.44
CA GLY A 113 -12.58 7.76 -16.24
C GLY A 113 -12.87 7.35 -17.68
N VAL A 114 -12.02 6.51 -18.27
CA VAL A 114 -12.26 5.93 -19.61
C VAL A 114 -13.47 5.00 -19.57
N ALA A 115 -13.55 4.12 -18.57
CA ALA A 115 -14.66 3.21 -18.37
C ALA A 115 -15.98 3.99 -18.14
N ALA A 116 -15.96 5.04 -17.34
CA ALA A 116 -17.13 5.89 -17.09
C ALA A 116 -17.72 6.49 -18.38
N ARG A 117 -16.86 7.00 -19.27
CA ARG A 117 -17.29 7.50 -20.59
C ARG A 117 -17.86 6.38 -21.46
N TYR A 118 -17.24 5.20 -21.47
CA TYR A 118 -17.70 4.06 -22.24
C TYR A 118 -19.10 3.58 -21.80
N PHE A 119 -19.35 3.53 -20.49
CA PHE A 119 -20.63 3.11 -19.94
C PHE A 119 -21.67 4.25 -19.82
N GLY A 120 -21.31 5.50 -20.15
CA GLY A 120 -22.19 6.65 -20.01
C GLY A 120 -22.64 6.92 -18.57
N LYS A 121 -21.76 6.66 -17.59
CA LYS A 121 -22.04 6.80 -16.15
C LYS A 121 -21.06 7.75 -15.48
N GLU A 122 -21.45 8.25 -14.30
CA GLU A 122 -20.59 9.15 -13.54
C GLU A 122 -19.43 8.41 -12.88
N ASN A 123 -18.27 9.05 -12.92
CA ASN A 123 -17.02 8.56 -12.32
C ASN A 123 -16.87 9.09 -10.87
N PRO A 124 -16.81 8.22 -9.84
CA PRO A 124 -16.51 8.67 -8.48
C PRO A 124 -15.15 9.36 -8.34
N ASN A 125 -14.23 9.12 -9.28
CA ASN A 125 -12.87 9.67 -9.30
C ASN A 125 -12.69 10.88 -10.26
N ALA A 126 -13.78 11.52 -10.68
CA ALA A 126 -13.73 12.54 -11.75
C ALA A 126 -12.75 13.69 -11.50
N PHE A 127 -12.49 14.03 -10.24
CA PHE A 127 -11.62 15.15 -9.84
C PHE A 127 -10.33 14.70 -9.12
N GLU A 128 -10.16 13.42 -8.89
CA GLU A 128 -9.08 12.91 -8.05
C GLU A 128 -7.69 13.08 -8.69
N MET A 129 -7.62 13.12 -10.02
CA MET A 129 -6.36 13.42 -10.72
C MET A 129 -5.83 14.82 -10.39
N ASN A 130 -6.72 15.80 -10.18
CA ASN A 130 -6.31 17.12 -9.72
C ASN A 130 -5.80 17.10 -8.28
N GLY A 131 -6.41 16.29 -7.42
CA GLY A 131 -5.94 16.04 -6.06
C GLY A 131 -4.53 15.43 -6.05
N LEU A 132 -4.29 14.42 -6.90
CA LEU A 132 -2.97 13.79 -7.05
C LEU A 132 -1.91 14.78 -7.51
N ARG A 133 -2.20 15.59 -8.54
CA ARG A 133 -1.26 16.62 -9.02
C ARG A 133 -0.95 17.66 -7.94
N SER A 134 -1.98 18.13 -7.22
CA SER A 134 -1.78 19.09 -6.12
C SER A 134 -0.92 18.51 -5.00
N PHE A 135 -1.10 17.24 -4.69
CA PHE A 135 -0.29 16.53 -3.69
C PHE A 135 1.15 16.38 -4.16
N LEU A 136 1.37 15.95 -5.42
CA LEU A 136 2.73 15.80 -5.98
C LEU A 136 3.45 17.14 -6.10
N LEU A 137 2.72 18.24 -6.36
CA LEU A 137 3.28 19.60 -6.29
C LEU A 137 3.73 19.96 -4.87
N ASP A 138 2.94 19.64 -3.84
CA ASP A 138 3.33 19.87 -2.44
C ASP A 138 4.56 19.03 -2.05
N VAL A 139 4.64 17.76 -2.50
CA VAL A 139 5.84 16.92 -2.36
C VAL A 139 7.07 17.59 -2.98
N TYR A 140 6.97 18.05 -4.24
CA TYR A 140 8.04 18.75 -4.91
C TYR A 140 8.48 19.99 -4.13
N LEU A 141 7.53 20.84 -3.74
CA LEU A 141 7.83 22.10 -3.04
C LEU A 141 8.54 21.87 -1.70
N ARG A 142 8.17 20.81 -0.97
CA ARG A 142 8.79 20.47 0.32
C ARG A 142 10.17 19.82 0.18
N CYS A 143 10.37 19.02 -0.84
CA CYS A 143 11.60 18.27 -1.02
C CYS A 143 12.65 19.01 -1.84
N CYS A 144 12.23 19.70 -2.91
CA CYS A 144 13.11 20.26 -3.92
C CYS A 144 12.78 21.73 -4.29
N GLY A 145 11.73 22.32 -3.70
CA GLY A 145 11.22 23.62 -4.11
C GLY A 145 12.17 24.81 -3.91
N ASN A 146 13.21 24.65 -3.10
CA ASN A 146 14.25 25.66 -2.88
C ASN A 146 15.49 25.46 -3.78
N MET A 147 15.53 24.41 -4.60
CA MET A 147 16.65 24.11 -5.49
C MET A 147 16.58 24.99 -6.74
N SER A 148 17.71 25.52 -7.16
CA SER A 148 17.88 26.20 -8.45
C SER A 148 17.81 25.20 -9.61
N GLY A 149 17.64 25.70 -10.85
CA GLY A 149 17.71 24.86 -12.04
C GLY A 149 19.05 24.14 -12.21
N GLU A 150 20.18 24.80 -11.84
CA GLU A 150 21.51 24.18 -11.88
C GLU A 150 21.66 23.07 -10.84
N GLU A 151 21.09 23.24 -9.65
CA GLU A 151 21.06 22.20 -8.61
C GLU A 151 20.18 21.02 -9.04
N LEU A 152 19.02 21.25 -9.63
CA LEU A 152 18.16 20.20 -10.17
C LEU A 152 18.79 19.47 -11.38
N GLU A 153 19.59 20.16 -12.19
CA GLU A 153 20.37 19.51 -13.26
C GLU A 153 21.42 18.56 -12.70
N ALA A 154 22.14 18.97 -11.63
CA ALA A 154 23.13 18.14 -10.96
C ALA A 154 22.52 17.03 -10.10
N HIS A 155 21.35 17.30 -9.51
CA HIS A 155 20.64 16.44 -8.57
C HIS A 155 19.16 16.28 -8.96
N PRO A 156 18.86 15.46 -9.99
CA PRO A 156 17.51 15.35 -10.52
C PRO A 156 16.53 14.65 -9.54
N ILE A 157 15.24 14.88 -9.82
CA ILE A 157 14.13 14.14 -9.19
C ILE A 157 14.00 12.80 -9.92
N LEU A 158 14.23 11.71 -9.22
CA LEU A 158 14.30 10.37 -9.79
C LEU A 158 13.07 9.53 -9.44
N PHE A 159 12.50 8.89 -10.45
CA PHE A 159 11.50 7.83 -10.33
C PHE A 159 12.13 6.51 -10.77
N SER A 160 12.03 5.48 -9.91
CA SER A 160 12.69 4.20 -10.15
C SER A 160 11.85 2.99 -9.76
N CYS A 161 11.99 1.93 -10.58
CA CYS A 161 11.47 0.58 -10.33
C CYS A 161 12.35 -0.43 -11.08
N PHE A 162 12.12 -1.72 -10.86
CA PHE A 162 12.59 -2.77 -11.76
C PHE A 162 11.66 -2.82 -12.97
N HIS A 163 12.15 -2.47 -14.14
CA HIS A 163 11.33 -2.27 -15.34
C HIS A 163 10.74 -3.55 -15.94
N ASP A 164 11.19 -4.72 -15.49
CA ASP A 164 10.66 -6.03 -15.89
C ASP A 164 9.27 -6.30 -15.31
N TYR A 165 8.95 -5.65 -14.19
CA TYR A 165 7.62 -5.70 -13.59
C TYR A 165 6.73 -4.63 -14.24
N ILE A 166 5.89 -5.05 -15.21
CA ILE A 166 5.10 -4.14 -16.06
C ILE A 166 4.18 -3.23 -15.24
N GLU A 167 3.55 -3.75 -14.18
CA GLU A 167 2.65 -2.97 -13.32
C GLU A 167 3.41 -1.90 -12.55
N ASP A 168 4.56 -2.25 -11.96
CA ASP A 168 5.43 -1.32 -11.24
C ASP A 168 5.99 -0.25 -12.17
N PHE A 169 6.42 -0.65 -13.37
CA PHE A 169 6.89 0.28 -14.40
C PHE A 169 5.77 1.25 -14.82
N GLY A 170 4.58 0.71 -15.09
CA GLY A 170 3.41 1.51 -15.44
C GLY A 170 3.06 2.53 -14.36
N THR A 171 2.95 2.10 -13.10
CA THR A 171 2.68 2.95 -11.93
C THR A 171 3.74 4.03 -11.76
N THR A 172 5.03 3.65 -11.82
CA THR A 172 6.16 4.59 -11.68
C THR A 172 6.13 5.66 -12.75
N LYS A 173 5.92 5.28 -14.02
CA LYS A 173 5.83 6.22 -15.15
C LYS A 173 4.59 7.10 -15.05
N PHE A 174 3.47 6.58 -14.57
CA PHE A 174 2.23 7.34 -14.39
C PHE A 174 2.43 8.44 -13.34
N LEU A 175 2.96 8.12 -12.17
CA LEU A 175 3.23 9.08 -11.10
C LEU A 175 4.30 10.10 -11.50
N MET A 176 5.35 9.67 -12.20
CA MET A 176 6.34 10.58 -12.78
C MET A 176 5.69 11.61 -13.71
N ASN A 177 4.83 11.16 -14.63
CA ASN A 177 4.15 12.06 -15.56
C ASN A 177 3.16 12.99 -14.83
N ALA A 178 2.45 12.48 -13.82
CA ALA A 178 1.57 13.29 -12.98
C ALA A 178 2.35 14.40 -12.24
N MET A 179 3.57 14.11 -11.75
CA MET A 179 4.45 15.11 -11.15
C MET A 179 4.93 16.12 -12.20
N LYS A 180 5.35 15.68 -13.40
CA LYS A 180 5.72 16.59 -14.50
C LYS A 180 4.61 17.56 -14.88
N GLU A 181 3.35 17.10 -14.85
CA GLU A 181 2.19 17.94 -15.13
C GLU A 181 1.88 18.94 -14.00
N ALA A 182 2.29 18.63 -12.78
CA ALA A 182 2.02 19.42 -11.58
C ALA A 182 3.03 20.55 -11.35
N VAL A 183 4.30 20.32 -11.70
CA VAL A 183 5.41 21.26 -11.43
C VAL A 183 5.56 22.32 -12.53
N PRO A 184 6.29 23.45 -12.25
CA PRO A 184 6.66 24.44 -13.26
C PRO A 184 7.38 23.84 -14.48
N GLU A 185 7.28 24.51 -15.63
CA GLU A 185 7.81 23.97 -16.91
C GLU A 185 9.32 23.77 -16.91
N ASP A 186 10.05 24.65 -16.28
CA ASP A 186 11.50 24.61 -16.13
C ASP A 186 12.00 23.47 -15.23
N VAL A 187 11.15 22.95 -14.35
CA VAL A 187 11.48 21.80 -13.48
C VAL A 187 11.31 20.47 -14.22
N ARG A 188 10.37 20.37 -15.18
CA ARG A 188 9.99 19.12 -15.87
C ARG A 188 11.16 18.34 -16.48
N PRO A 189 12.18 18.99 -17.12
CA PRO A 189 13.33 18.28 -17.67
C PRO A 189 14.16 17.52 -16.63
N HIS A 190 14.13 17.97 -15.37
CA HIS A 190 14.90 17.41 -14.27
C HIS A 190 14.17 16.27 -13.53
N ILE A 191 12.97 15.87 -13.98
CA ILE A 191 12.25 14.70 -13.47
C ILE A 191 12.53 13.52 -14.40
N LEU A 192 13.30 12.57 -13.91
CA LEU A 192 13.85 11.47 -14.70
C LEU A 192 13.29 10.12 -14.24
N PHE A 193 13.35 9.15 -15.14
CA PHE A 193 13.16 7.74 -14.82
C PHE A 193 14.46 7.01 -15.08
N GLU A 194 14.87 6.17 -14.14
CA GLU A 194 15.92 5.19 -14.35
C GLU A 194 15.55 3.89 -13.63
N THR A 195 15.89 2.74 -14.21
CA THR A 195 15.66 1.44 -13.57
C THR A 195 16.64 1.22 -12.42
N PHE A 196 16.22 0.51 -11.37
CA PHE A 196 17.13 0.14 -10.26
C PHE A 196 18.37 -0.62 -10.72
N TYR A 197 18.29 -1.39 -11.81
CA TYR A 197 19.44 -2.11 -12.37
C TYR A 197 20.61 -1.21 -12.77
N ASN A 198 20.36 0.05 -13.07
CA ASN A 198 21.37 0.99 -13.56
C ASN A 198 21.81 1.99 -12.47
N LEU A 199 21.18 1.97 -11.29
CA LEU A 199 21.51 2.88 -10.21
C LEU A 199 22.70 2.36 -9.40
N ALA A 200 23.49 3.28 -8.86
CA ALA A 200 24.55 2.97 -7.92
C ALA A 200 24.31 3.68 -6.58
N VAL A 201 24.71 3.06 -5.48
CA VAL A 201 24.73 3.69 -4.16
C VAL A 201 26.19 4.08 -3.87
N MET A 202 26.43 5.38 -3.68
CA MET A 202 27.75 5.94 -3.42
C MET A 202 28.16 5.72 -1.96
N GLU A 203 29.46 5.85 -1.64
CA GLU A 203 29.98 5.69 -0.28
C GLU A 203 29.32 6.61 0.77
N ASP A 204 28.83 7.79 0.35
CA ASP A 204 28.10 8.73 1.21
C ASP A 204 26.58 8.46 1.29
N GLY A 205 26.14 7.36 0.67
CA GLY A 205 24.75 6.93 0.61
C GLY A 205 23.90 7.63 -0.47
N SER A 206 24.50 8.52 -1.29
CA SER A 206 23.79 9.14 -2.42
C SER A 206 23.44 8.10 -3.49
N VAL A 207 22.27 8.27 -4.14
CA VAL A 207 21.83 7.42 -5.24
C VAL A 207 22.27 8.05 -6.56
N ALA A 208 23.19 7.39 -7.28
CA ALA A 208 23.75 7.89 -8.51
C ALA A 208 23.12 7.26 -9.75
N LEU A 209 22.93 8.08 -10.78
CA LEU A 209 22.51 7.70 -12.13
C LEU A 209 23.76 7.26 -12.94
N PRO A 210 23.57 6.59 -14.11
CA PRO A 210 24.67 6.13 -14.96
C PRO A 210 25.61 7.24 -15.46
N ASP A 211 25.14 8.48 -15.53
CA ASP A 211 25.93 9.65 -15.94
C ASP A 211 26.68 10.33 -14.79
N GLY A 212 26.58 9.81 -13.58
CA GLY A 212 27.27 10.29 -12.38
C GLY A 212 26.52 11.37 -11.59
N ARG A 213 25.37 11.85 -12.07
CA ARG A 213 24.49 12.72 -11.27
C ARG A 213 23.88 11.96 -10.11
N THR A 214 23.56 12.64 -9.00
CA THR A 214 22.94 12.01 -7.83
C THR A 214 21.54 12.55 -7.58
N ALA A 215 20.60 11.68 -7.22
CA ALA A 215 19.22 12.08 -6.99
C ALA A 215 19.08 13.02 -5.79
N SER A 216 18.26 14.10 -5.91
CA SER A 216 17.77 14.90 -4.79
C SER A 216 16.50 14.33 -4.17
N PHE A 217 15.72 13.61 -4.97
CA PHE A 217 14.48 12.95 -4.59
C PHE A 217 14.39 11.60 -5.30
N LEU A 218 13.94 10.58 -4.58
CA LEU A 218 13.73 9.24 -5.10
C LEU A 218 12.28 8.79 -4.82
N TYR A 219 11.48 8.64 -5.87
CA TYR A 219 10.34 7.74 -5.84
C TYR A 219 10.82 6.33 -6.11
N ARG A 220 10.55 5.40 -5.20
CA ARG A 220 10.92 3.99 -5.35
C ARG A 220 9.70 3.08 -5.43
N MET A 221 9.65 2.24 -6.43
CA MET A 221 8.75 1.10 -6.50
C MET A 221 9.53 -0.18 -6.22
N HIS A 222 10.16 -0.22 -5.05
CA HIS A 222 10.89 -1.36 -4.49
C HIS A 222 10.60 -1.44 -3.00
N PRO A 223 9.99 -2.54 -2.52
CA PRO A 223 9.54 -2.63 -1.13
C PRO A 223 10.65 -2.44 -0.11
N MET A 224 10.37 -1.69 0.94
CA MET A 224 11.36 -1.30 1.94
C MET A 224 11.95 -2.50 2.68
N GLU A 225 11.13 -3.51 2.98
CA GLU A 225 11.60 -4.73 3.67
C GLU A 225 12.55 -5.57 2.82
N ILE A 226 12.49 -5.41 1.49
CA ILE A 226 13.43 -6.04 0.54
C ILE A 226 14.63 -5.12 0.33
N LEU A 227 14.39 -3.84 0.05
CA LEU A 227 15.44 -2.85 -0.22
C LEU A 227 16.51 -2.81 0.87
N ILE A 228 16.10 -2.88 2.14
CA ILE A 228 17.07 -2.80 3.27
C ILE A 228 18.03 -4.00 3.33
N GLU A 229 17.65 -5.12 2.72
CA GLU A 229 18.48 -6.34 2.68
C GLU A 229 19.35 -6.44 1.41
N GLU A 230 19.20 -5.50 0.46
CA GLU A 230 20.03 -5.47 -0.75
C GLU A 230 21.51 -5.34 -0.45
N THR A 231 22.31 -6.13 -1.17
CA THR A 231 23.76 -6.20 -1.04
C THR A 231 24.47 -6.07 -2.39
N ALA A 232 25.68 -5.56 -2.37
CA ALA A 232 26.51 -5.51 -3.57
C ALA A 232 27.04 -6.91 -3.93
N ASP A 233 26.97 -7.29 -5.21
CA ASP A 233 27.43 -8.59 -5.72
C ASP A 233 28.94 -8.82 -5.52
N GLN A 234 29.73 -7.74 -5.48
CA GLN A 234 31.19 -7.83 -5.50
C GLN A 234 31.80 -8.19 -4.14
N ASP A 235 31.26 -7.62 -3.06
CA ASP A 235 31.83 -7.73 -1.72
C ASP A 235 30.81 -8.00 -0.61
N GLY A 236 29.50 -8.10 -0.97
CA GLY A 236 28.42 -8.32 -0.02
C GLY A 236 28.13 -7.12 0.90
N SER A 237 28.66 -5.92 0.58
CA SER A 237 28.34 -4.70 1.35
C SER A 237 26.85 -4.38 1.27
N SER A 238 26.28 -3.87 2.37
CA SER A 238 24.84 -3.58 2.47
C SER A 238 24.47 -2.30 1.72
N LEU A 239 24.00 -2.43 0.49
CA LEU A 239 23.51 -1.31 -0.33
C LEU A 239 22.28 -0.66 0.29
N GLY A 240 21.35 -1.48 0.83
CA GLY A 240 20.15 -0.98 1.48
C GLY A 240 20.46 -0.11 2.70
N GLU A 241 21.37 -0.55 3.58
CA GLU A 241 21.78 0.25 4.73
C GLU A 241 22.53 1.52 4.32
N LEU A 242 23.39 1.44 3.31
CA LEU A 242 24.14 2.60 2.81
C LEU A 242 23.17 3.65 2.22
N MET A 243 22.18 3.22 1.44
CA MET A 243 21.15 4.10 0.91
C MET A 243 20.32 4.75 2.03
N MET A 244 19.94 3.99 3.08
CA MET A 244 19.22 4.55 4.22
C MET A 244 20.09 5.52 5.03
N GLU A 245 21.39 5.32 5.10
CA GLU A 245 22.31 6.28 5.70
C GLU A 245 22.33 7.61 4.91
N GLY A 246 22.34 7.54 3.57
CA GLY A 246 22.20 8.71 2.71
C GLY A 246 20.88 9.45 2.93
N TYR A 247 19.77 8.72 3.02
CA TYR A 247 18.45 9.28 3.34
C TYR A 247 18.47 10.00 4.71
N ARG A 248 18.98 9.37 5.76
CA ARG A 248 19.10 9.96 7.11
C ARG A 248 19.97 11.21 7.13
N ASN A 249 21.01 11.23 6.31
CA ASN A 249 21.93 12.35 6.17
C ASN A 249 21.44 13.41 5.16
N HIS A 250 20.17 13.34 4.73
CA HIS A 250 19.55 14.29 3.80
C HIS A 250 20.28 14.44 2.44
N ARG A 251 20.87 13.34 1.95
CA ARG A 251 21.46 13.33 0.60
C ARG A 251 20.36 13.35 -0.48
N PHE A 252 19.24 12.77 -0.17
CA PHE A 252 18.02 12.80 -0.99
C PHE A 252 16.77 12.65 -0.12
N HIS A 253 15.62 13.00 -0.66
CA HIS A 253 14.31 12.69 -0.09
C HIS A 253 13.73 11.43 -0.73
N MET A 254 12.87 10.71 -0.02
CA MET A 254 12.29 9.45 -0.51
C MET A 254 10.76 9.44 -0.37
N MET A 255 10.09 8.89 -1.38
CA MET A 255 8.64 8.60 -1.35
C MET A 255 8.41 7.11 -1.67
N ASN A 256 7.72 6.31 -0.81
CA ASN A 256 7.29 6.65 0.54
C ASN A 256 8.49 6.63 1.52
N PRO A 257 8.40 7.38 2.63
CA PRO A 257 9.47 7.41 3.62
C PRO A 257 9.54 6.09 4.39
N PRO A 258 10.69 5.74 5.03
CA PRO A 258 10.88 4.49 5.75
C PRO A 258 9.83 4.19 6.82
N GLU A 259 9.24 5.21 7.46
CA GLU A 259 8.19 5.06 8.47
C GLU A 259 6.94 4.36 7.95
N SER A 260 6.71 4.38 6.63
CA SER A 260 5.59 3.71 5.97
C SER A 260 5.57 2.19 6.24
N ILE A 261 6.75 1.59 6.47
CA ILE A 261 6.91 0.16 6.73
C ILE A 261 6.11 -0.31 7.96
N ILE A 262 5.94 0.55 8.96
CA ILE A 262 5.18 0.23 10.17
C ILE A 262 3.72 -0.04 9.82
N MET A 263 3.13 0.82 8.98
CA MET A 263 1.75 0.63 8.49
C MET A 263 1.64 -0.51 7.46
N GLN A 264 2.71 -0.79 6.72
CA GLN A 264 2.76 -1.86 5.74
C GLN A 264 2.73 -3.24 6.40
N SER A 265 3.35 -3.39 7.56
CA SER A 265 3.33 -4.65 8.33
C SER A 265 1.89 -5.03 8.69
N LYS A 266 1.48 -6.28 8.39
CA LYS A 266 0.16 -6.78 8.81
C LYS A 266 0.01 -6.81 10.34
N GLY A 267 1.13 -6.96 11.07
CA GLY A 267 1.17 -6.85 12.54
C GLY A 267 0.68 -5.51 13.08
N PHE A 268 0.69 -4.45 12.25
CA PHE A 268 0.18 -3.14 12.65
C PHE A 268 -1.30 -3.18 13.05
N GLN A 269 -2.11 -4.04 12.43
CA GLN A 269 -3.52 -4.18 12.82
C GLN A 269 -3.68 -4.82 14.22
N ALA A 270 -2.79 -5.76 14.59
CA ALA A 270 -2.76 -6.30 15.96
C ALA A 270 -2.28 -5.24 16.96
N LEU A 271 -1.29 -4.42 16.59
CA LEU A 271 -0.84 -3.29 17.40
C LEU A 271 -1.98 -2.32 17.72
N LEU A 272 -2.85 -2.00 16.75
CA LEU A 272 -4.01 -1.13 17.00
C LEU A 272 -4.93 -1.70 18.08
N TYR A 273 -5.15 -3.01 18.07
CA TYR A 273 -5.96 -3.68 19.09
C TYR A 273 -5.28 -3.73 20.45
N ALA A 274 -3.96 -3.96 20.49
CA ALA A 274 -3.19 -3.90 21.74
C ALA A 274 -3.21 -2.48 22.34
N LEU A 275 -3.07 -1.44 21.51
CA LEU A 275 -3.14 -0.05 21.98
C LEU A 275 -4.54 0.38 22.48
N MET A 276 -5.60 -0.34 22.09
CA MET A 276 -6.95 -0.10 22.66
C MET A 276 -7.09 -0.61 24.09
N GLU A 277 -6.24 -1.53 24.55
CA GLU A 277 -6.22 -1.98 25.94
C GLU A 277 -5.69 -0.88 26.87
N ASP A 278 -4.84 0.00 26.36
CA ASP A 278 -4.51 1.26 27.02
C ASP A 278 -5.64 2.28 26.79
N HIS A 279 -6.62 2.30 27.68
CA HIS A 279 -7.79 3.17 27.60
C HIS A 279 -7.48 4.67 27.53
N ALA A 280 -6.24 5.08 27.84
CA ALA A 280 -5.80 6.47 27.75
C ALA A 280 -5.26 6.85 26.37
N PHE A 281 -4.86 5.87 25.54
CA PHE A 281 -4.21 6.15 24.26
C PHE A 281 -5.21 6.57 23.16
N PHE A 282 -6.24 5.77 22.90
CA PHE A 282 -7.30 6.12 21.97
C PHE A 282 -8.54 6.66 22.68
N SER A 283 -9.11 7.75 22.17
CA SER A 283 -10.42 8.24 22.59
C SER A 283 -11.51 7.19 22.31
N GLU A 284 -12.64 7.28 23.02
CA GLU A 284 -13.81 6.38 22.80
C GLU A 284 -14.25 6.34 21.32
N ARG A 285 -14.25 7.51 20.65
CA ARG A 285 -14.58 7.60 19.23
C ARG A 285 -13.57 6.87 18.33
N GLU A 286 -12.27 7.02 18.58
CA GLU A 286 -11.22 6.32 17.84
C GLU A 286 -11.34 4.80 18.02
N GLN A 287 -11.58 4.35 19.25
CA GLN A 287 -11.82 2.94 19.55
C GLN A 287 -13.08 2.40 18.85
N GLU A 288 -14.17 3.19 18.79
CA GLU A 288 -15.37 2.83 18.06
C GLU A 288 -15.11 2.68 16.56
N ILE A 289 -14.34 3.59 15.96
CA ILE A 289 -13.94 3.52 14.55
C ILE A 289 -13.11 2.25 14.30
N ILE A 290 -12.13 1.95 15.13
CA ILE A 290 -11.30 0.74 15.00
C ILE A 290 -12.22 -0.51 15.03
N ARG A 291 -13.08 -0.65 16.06
CA ARG A 291 -13.96 -1.82 16.19
C ARG A 291 -14.97 -1.97 15.05
N ASN A 292 -15.47 -0.85 14.53
CA ASN A 292 -16.48 -0.89 13.47
C ASN A 292 -15.90 -1.18 12.09
N TYR A 293 -14.64 -0.78 11.82
CA TYR A 293 -14.09 -0.83 10.47
C TYR A 293 -12.86 -1.73 10.32
N ILE A 294 -12.18 -2.10 11.38
CA ILE A 294 -11.07 -3.06 11.35
C ILE A 294 -11.56 -4.37 11.99
N PRO A 295 -11.44 -5.53 11.33
CA PRO A 295 -11.73 -6.81 11.97
C PRO A 295 -10.80 -7.05 13.16
N ALA A 296 -11.29 -7.66 14.23
CA ALA A 296 -10.48 -7.97 15.41
C ALA A 296 -9.21 -8.71 15.01
N SER A 297 -8.06 -8.22 15.45
CA SER A 297 -6.74 -8.66 14.99
C SER A 297 -5.80 -8.86 16.18
N PHE A 298 -5.05 -9.96 16.17
CA PHE A 298 -4.17 -10.36 17.26
C PHE A 298 -2.90 -11.00 16.70
N PHE A 299 -1.79 -10.91 17.41
CA PHE A 299 -0.65 -11.79 17.13
C PHE A 299 -1.01 -13.23 17.53
N MET A 300 -0.51 -14.22 16.80
CA MET A 300 -0.84 -15.63 17.04
C MET A 300 -0.54 -16.08 18.48
N ARG A 301 0.56 -15.61 19.05
CA ARG A 301 0.96 -15.91 20.44
C ARG A 301 -0.05 -15.39 21.49
N ASP A 302 -0.72 -14.27 21.21
CA ASP A 302 -1.68 -13.62 22.12
C ASP A 302 -3.11 -14.08 21.86
N PHE A 303 -3.32 -14.76 20.72
CA PHE A 303 -4.63 -15.22 20.34
C PHE A 303 -5.09 -16.37 21.23
N ARG A 304 -6.27 -16.21 21.82
CA ARG A 304 -6.94 -17.27 22.61
C ARG A 304 -8.29 -17.53 22.00
N MET A 305 -8.51 -18.78 21.63
CA MET A 305 -9.82 -19.26 21.19
C MET A 305 -10.80 -19.13 22.35
N ASP A 306 -11.94 -18.50 22.09
CA ASP A 306 -13.04 -18.37 23.04
C ASP A 306 -14.32 -18.70 22.31
N GLU A 307 -15.14 -19.60 22.85
CA GLU A 307 -16.41 -20.04 22.27
C GLU A 307 -17.41 -18.90 22.03
N LYS A 308 -17.21 -17.74 22.68
CA LYS A 308 -18.03 -16.54 22.48
C LYS A 308 -17.55 -15.64 21.34
N LYS A 309 -16.40 -15.96 20.72
CA LYS A 309 -15.83 -15.21 19.60
C LYS A 309 -16.33 -15.74 18.26
N PRO A 310 -16.12 -14.98 17.15
CA PRO A 310 -16.46 -15.45 15.80
C PRO A 310 -15.91 -16.84 15.52
N SER A 311 -16.68 -17.66 14.81
CA SER A 311 -16.32 -19.04 14.51
C SER A 311 -15.21 -19.20 13.46
N LEU A 312 -14.92 -18.13 12.69
CA LEU A 312 -13.94 -18.15 11.61
C LEU A 312 -12.92 -17.03 11.76
N TRP A 313 -11.66 -17.37 11.49
CA TRP A 313 -10.52 -16.48 11.56
C TRP A 313 -9.65 -16.62 10.31
N ILE A 314 -8.90 -15.59 10.00
CA ILE A 314 -7.86 -15.63 8.97
C ILE A 314 -6.51 -15.61 9.69
N ARG A 315 -5.62 -16.53 9.34
CA ARG A 315 -4.21 -16.49 9.70
C ARG A 315 -3.41 -15.97 8.52
N LYS A 316 -2.59 -14.95 8.74
CA LYS A 316 -1.77 -14.28 7.73
C LYS A 316 -0.32 -14.23 8.19
N PRO A 317 0.67 -14.47 7.32
CA PRO A 317 2.06 -14.09 7.64
C PRO A 317 2.12 -12.57 7.80
N ILE A 318 3.03 -12.08 8.63
CA ILE A 318 3.23 -10.63 8.83
C ILE A 318 3.60 -9.96 7.51
N TRP A 319 4.58 -10.51 6.82
CA TRP A 319 4.94 -10.14 5.45
C TRP A 319 4.35 -11.16 4.48
N GLY A 320 3.76 -10.68 3.42
CA GLY A 320 3.17 -11.50 2.37
C GLY A 320 2.31 -10.63 1.47
N ARG A 321 2.28 -10.97 0.20
CA ARG A 321 1.57 -10.24 -0.86
C ARG A 321 0.64 -11.19 -1.59
N GLU A 322 -0.34 -10.65 -2.31
CA GLU A 322 -1.17 -11.43 -3.24
C GLU A 322 -1.91 -12.61 -2.58
N GLY A 323 -2.24 -12.47 -1.30
CA GLY A 323 -2.93 -13.51 -0.54
C GLY A 323 -2.07 -14.72 -0.17
N ARG A 324 -0.77 -14.72 -0.47
CA ARG A 324 0.15 -15.85 -0.22
C ARG A 324 0.21 -16.18 1.26
N GLY A 325 0.17 -17.48 1.57
CA GLY A 325 0.26 -17.99 2.93
C GLY A 325 -0.94 -17.70 3.83
N ILE A 326 -2.08 -17.27 3.27
CA ILE A 326 -3.30 -16.99 4.05
C ILE A 326 -4.13 -18.26 4.20
N ASP A 327 -4.50 -18.54 5.45
CA ASP A 327 -5.42 -19.62 5.81
C ASP A 327 -6.71 -19.08 6.43
N ILE A 328 -7.86 -19.72 6.18
CA ILE A 328 -9.08 -19.55 6.99
C ILE A 328 -9.15 -20.73 7.96
N ILE A 329 -9.23 -20.41 9.25
CA ILE A 329 -9.28 -21.38 10.34
C ILE A 329 -10.58 -21.27 11.13
N ASN A 330 -11.04 -22.36 11.70
CA ASN A 330 -12.18 -22.38 12.62
C ASN A 330 -11.76 -22.11 14.08
N GLU A 331 -12.73 -22.14 14.99
CA GLU A 331 -12.52 -21.95 16.44
C GLU A 331 -11.62 -23.02 17.09
N LYS A 332 -11.37 -24.15 16.40
CA LYS A 332 -10.46 -25.21 16.84
C LYS A 332 -9.04 -25.06 16.28
N GLY A 333 -8.81 -24.06 15.43
CA GLY A 333 -7.54 -23.87 14.72
C GLY A 333 -7.38 -24.79 13.49
N GLU A 334 -8.44 -25.52 13.10
CA GLU A 334 -8.43 -26.36 11.91
C GLU A 334 -8.54 -25.49 10.66
N THR A 335 -7.66 -25.74 9.68
CA THR A 335 -7.67 -25.02 8.39
C THR A 335 -8.83 -25.50 7.53
N LEU A 336 -9.75 -24.60 7.21
CA LEU A 336 -10.90 -24.82 6.34
C LEU A 336 -10.65 -24.42 4.89
N TYR A 337 -9.76 -23.47 4.67
CA TYR A 337 -9.34 -22.99 3.36
C TYR A 337 -7.90 -22.57 3.44
N ARG A 338 -7.14 -22.85 2.39
CA ARG A 338 -5.75 -22.45 2.22
C ARG A 338 -5.56 -21.89 0.82
N LYS A 339 -5.07 -20.66 0.71
CA LYS A 339 -4.63 -20.14 -0.57
C LYS A 339 -3.37 -20.93 -0.97
N GLU A 340 -3.40 -21.60 -2.12
CA GLU A 340 -2.24 -22.29 -2.67
C GLU A 340 -1.15 -21.27 -3.05
N VAL A 341 0.09 -21.70 -2.90
CA VAL A 341 1.28 -20.93 -3.26
C VAL A 341 1.93 -21.67 -4.42
N GLU A 342 2.05 -21.01 -5.56
CA GLU A 342 2.59 -21.62 -6.78
C GLU A 342 4.09 -21.92 -6.65
N ASP A 343 4.85 -21.09 -5.91
CA ASP A 343 6.29 -21.29 -5.70
C ASP A 343 6.58 -21.79 -4.27
N PRO A 344 7.27 -22.93 -4.11
CA PRO A 344 7.70 -23.43 -2.78
C PRO A 344 8.63 -22.47 -2.03
N GLU A 345 9.40 -21.62 -2.72
CA GLU A 345 10.26 -20.61 -2.10
C GLU A 345 9.44 -19.46 -1.47
N ASP A 346 8.22 -19.26 -1.93
CA ASP A 346 7.24 -18.34 -1.34
C ASP A 346 6.54 -18.92 -0.08
N VAL A 347 6.96 -20.07 0.43
CA VAL A 347 6.47 -20.62 1.71
C VAL A 347 6.99 -19.76 2.85
N VAL A 348 6.36 -18.62 2.99
CA VAL A 348 6.47 -17.79 4.19
C VAL A 348 6.18 -18.66 5.42
N CYS A 349 6.96 -18.55 6.49
CA CYS A 349 6.78 -19.26 7.75
C CYS A 349 5.34 -19.14 8.25
N ARG A 350 4.50 -20.09 7.89
CA ARG A 350 3.06 -20.13 8.23
C ARG A 350 2.83 -20.36 9.71
N ASP A 351 3.79 -20.98 10.37
CA ASP A 351 3.71 -21.39 11.78
C ASP A 351 4.51 -20.46 12.71
N SER A 352 4.85 -19.25 12.22
CA SER A 352 5.53 -18.26 13.05
C SER A 352 4.58 -17.76 14.15
N GLU A 353 5.09 -17.67 15.38
CA GLU A 353 4.36 -17.12 16.53
C GLU A 353 3.94 -15.66 16.30
N SER A 354 4.60 -14.98 15.38
CA SER A 354 4.32 -13.61 14.95
C SER A 354 3.22 -13.48 13.88
N SER A 355 2.68 -14.60 13.34
CA SER A 355 1.57 -14.51 12.39
C SER A 355 0.40 -13.70 12.95
N LEU A 356 -0.27 -12.94 12.07
CA LEU A 356 -1.51 -12.23 12.39
C LEU A 356 -2.69 -13.20 12.35
N VAL A 357 -3.52 -13.20 13.39
CA VAL A 357 -4.85 -13.80 13.39
C VAL A 357 -5.89 -12.70 13.37
N GLN A 358 -6.72 -12.67 12.35
CA GLN A 358 -7.74 -11.66 12.12
C GLN A 358 -9.12 -12.30 11.99
N GLN A 359 -10.16 -11.67 12.56
CA GLN A 359 -11.54 -12.10 12.38
C GLN A 359 -11.87 -12.20 10.88
N TYR A 360 -12.37 -13.36 10.45
CA TYR A 360 -12.88 -13.52 9.08
C TYR A 360 -14.16 -12.70 8.90
N VAL A 361 -14.22 -11.92 7.84
CA VAL A 361 -15.40 -11.16 7.42
C VAL A 361 -16.06 -11.91 6.26
N PRO A 362 -17.25 -12.53 6.45
CA PRO A 362 -18.00 -13.08 5.33
C PRO A 362 -18.33 -11.98 4.33
N GLN A 363 -17.88 -12.14 3.08
CA GLN A 363 -17.97 -11.13 2.05
C GLN A 363 -19.24 -11.33 1.20
N GLN A 364 -19.82 -10.21 0.80
CA GLN A 364 -20.92 -10.22 -0.18
C GLN A 364 -20.40 -10.72 -1.53
N LYS A 365 -21.08 -11.72 -2.09
CA LYS A 365 -20.84 -12.17 -3.46
C LYS A 365 -21.55 -11.28 -4.47
N ILE A 366 -20.89 -11.11 -5.60
CA ILE A 366 -21.46 -10.46 -6.77
C ILE A 366 -21.28 -11.34 -8.01
N VAL A 367 -22.08 -11.08 -9.02
CA VAL A 367 -21.95 -11.69 -10.35
C VAL A 367 -21.46 -10.63 -11.32
N THR A 368 -20.42 -10.93 -12.08
CA THR A 368 -19.92 -10.06 -13.13
C THR A 368 -19.65 -10.82 -14.43
N LYS A 369 -19.34 -10.10 -15.49
CA LYS A 369 -18.95 -10.66 -16.77
C LYS A 369 -17.48 -10.33 -17.05
N THR A 370 -16.73 -11.32 -17.50
CA THR A 370 -15.34 -11.22 -17.93
C THR A 370 -15.16 -11.78 -19.32
N ASP A 371 -13.96 -11.83 -19.84
CA ASP A 371 -13.63 -12.47 -21.12
C ASP A 371 -13.81 -13.99 -21.10
N VAL A 372 -13.67 -14.62 -19.92
CA VAL A 372 -13.87 -16.08 -19.76
C VAL A 372 -15.33 -16.46 -19.49
N GLY A 373 -16.23 -15.48 -19.26
CA GLY A 373 -17.65 -15.74 -19.07
C GLY A 373 -18.30 -14.93 -17.94
N ILE A 374 -19.39 -15.46 -17.41
CA ILE A 374 -20.08 -14.92 -16.23
C ILE A 374 -19.49 -15.63 -15.00
N LEU A 375 -18.98 -14.84 -14.08
CA LEU A 375 -18.33 -15.32 -12.88
C LEU A 375 -19.06 -14.80 -11.63
N GLU A 376 -19.09 -15.60 -10.58
CA GLU A 376 -19.52 -15.23 -9.25
C GLU A 376 -18.30 -15.13 -8.34
N GLY A 377 -18.18 -14.07 -7.56
CA GLY A 377 -17.02 -13.88 -6.69
C GLY A 377 -17.17 -12.70 -5.74
N TYR A 378 -16.07 -12.14 -5.34
CA TYR A 378 -15.94 -11.15 -4.27
C TYR A 378 -15.28 -9.87 -4.77
N VAL A 379 -15.61 -8.75 -4.15
CA VAL A 379 -15.03 -7.44 -4.48
C VAL A 379 -14.21 -6.93 -3.30
N THR A 380 -12.97 -6.56 -3.59
CA THR A 380 -12.18 -5.69 -2.72
C THR A 380 -12.31 -4.27 -3.24
N LEU A 381 -12.86 -3.38 -2.41
CA LEU A 381 -13.00 -1.95 -2.69
C LEU A 381 -11.88 -1.20 -1.99
N SER A 382 -11.18 -0.34 -2.70
CA SER A 382 -10.00 0.33 -2.16
C SER A 382 -10.13 1.85 -2.23
N CYS A 383 -9.51 2.54 -1.29
CA CYS A 383 -9.38 3.99 -1.27
C CYS A 383 -7.91 4.38 -1.21
N PHE A 384 -7.45 5.14 -2.20
CA PHE A 384 -6.15 5.78 -2.15
C PHE A 384 -6.16 6.94 -1.15
N MET A 385 -5.04 7.09 -0.46
CA MET A 385 -4.77 8.21 0.43
C MET A 385 -3.60 9.03 -0.12
N LEU A 386 -3.73 10.33 -0.13
CA LEU A 386 -2.69 11.30 -0.44
C LEU A 386 -2.36 12.04 0.87
N GLY A 387 -1.39 11.53 1.60
CA GLY A 387 -1.23 11.86 3.01
C GLY A 387 -2.49 11.47 3.78
N ASP A 388 -3.02 12.40 4.57
CA ASP A 388 -4.26 12.21 5.36
C ASP A 388 -5.56 12.44 4.57
N LYS A 389 -5.47 12.74 3.27
CA LYS A 389 -6.63 13.04 2.42
C LYS A 389 -7.05 11.80 1.63
N PRO A 390 -8.30 11.33 1.80
CA PRO A 390 -8.85 10.27 0.95
C PRO A 390 -9.01 10.76 -0.48
N SER A 391 -8.76 9.88 -1.45
CA SER A 391 -8.73 10.22 -2.86
C SER A 391 -9.43 9.17 -3.73
N ALA A 392 -8.79 8.67 -4.78
CA ALA A 392 -9.38 7.80 -5.77
C ALA A 392 -9.81 6.43 -5.20
N ILE A 393 -10.90 5.94 -5.75
CA ILE A 393 -11.46 4.62 -5.43
C ILE A 393 -11.02 3.63 -6.52
N TYR A 394 -10.64 2.44 -6.09
CA TYR A 394 -10.28 1.31 -6.92
C TYR A 394 -11.09 0.09 -6.51
N ALA A 395 -11.35 -0.83 -7.41
CA ALA A 395 -11.93 -2.12 -7.07
C ALA A 395 -11.31 -3.25 -7.89
N ARG A 396 -11.20 -4.42 -7.26
CA ARG A 396 -10.82 -5.67 -7.91
C ARG A 396 -11.83 -6.76 -7.58
N PHE A 397 -12.04 -7.64 -8.54
CA PHE A 397 -12.91 -8.79 -8.43
C PHE A 397 -12.09 -10.08 -8.47
N SER A 398 -12.41 -11.02 -7.61
CA SER A 398 -11.81 -12.37 -7.61
C SER A 398 -12.90 -13.41 -7.35
N GLU A 399 -12.82 -14.57 -8.01
CA GLU A 399 -13.68 -15.73 -7.68
C GLU A 399 -13.31 -16.33 -6.32
N GLU A 400 -12.06 -16.11 -5.89
CA GLU A 400 -11.54 -16.60 -4.62
C GLU A 400 -11.89 -15.66 -3.47
N LYS A 401 -12.12 -16.26 -2.28
CA LYS A 401 -12.37 -15.52 -1.03
C LYS A 401 -11.21 -14.63 -0.61
N ILE A 402 -10.01 -15.01 -1.02
CA ILE A 402 -8.75 -14.30 -0.79
C ILE A 402 -8.20 -13.97 -2.17
N ALA A 403 -8.32 -12.69 -2.56
CA ALA A 403 -7.84 -12.23 -3.86
C ALA A 403 -6.31 -12.35 -3.96
N GLY A 404 -5.85 -12.81 -5.12
CA GLY A 404 -4.44 -12.91 -5.50
C GLY A 404 -4.18 -12.19 -6.81
N ASN A 405 -3.15 -12.62 -7.55
CA ASN A 405 -2.78 -12.09 -8.87
C ASN A 405 -3.84 -12.33 -9.94
N GLU A 406 -4.70 -13.34 -9.75
CA GLU A 406 -5.81 -13.67 -10.64
C GLU A 406 -6.97 -12.67 -10.59
N ALA A 407 -6.88 -11.64 -9.75
CA ALA A 407 -7.96 -10.68 -9.58
C ALA A 407 -8.10 -9.74 -10.80
N TYR A 408 -9.33 -9.56 -11.25
CA TYR A 408 -9.68 -8.60 -12.30
C TYR A 408 -9.79 -7.19 -11.75
N TRP A 409 -9.31 -6.20 -12.48
CA TRP A 409 -9.73 -4.82 -12.23
C TRP A 409 -11.21 -4.65 -12.57
N MET A 410 -11.95 -4.03 -11.66
CA MET A 410 -13.38 -3.73 -11.84
C MET A 410 -13.61 -2.21 -11.80
N PRO A 411 -14.02 -1.57 -12.92
CA PRO A 411 -14.35 -0.15 -12.91
C PRO A 411 -15.46 0.16 -11.90
N VAL A 412 -15.32 1.27 -11.17
CA VAL A 412 -16.30 1.72 -10.16
C VAL A 412 -17.06 2.92 -10.69
N LEU A 413 -18.39 2.82 -10.79
CA LEU A 413 -19.22 3.87 -11.35
C LEU A 413 -20.46 4.11 -10.45
N TYR A 414 -20.95 5.34 -10.47
CA TYR A 414 -22.16 5.66 -9.72
C TYR A 414 -23.42 5.06 -10.35
N GLU A 415 -24.37 4.70 -9.46
CA GLU A 415 -25.75 4.45 -9.85
C GLU A 415 -26.29 5.73 -10.48
N GLY A 416 -26.84 5.64 -11.68
CA GLY A 416 -27.38 6.79 -12.44
C GLY A 416 -28.64 7.37 -11.82
#